data_a92673b7c171be44ab765321f05b9c78
#
_entry.id   a92673b7c171be44ab765321f05b9c78
#
_cell.length_a   1.000
_cell.length_b   1.000
_cell.length_c   1.000
_cell.angle_alpha   90.00
_cell.angle_beta   90.00
_cell.angle_gamma   90.00
#
_symmetry.space_group_name_H-M   'P 1'
#
loop_
_entity.id
_entity.type
_entity.pdbx_description
1 polymer ?
#
loop_
_entity_poly.entity_id
_entity_poly.type
_entity_poly.pdbx_seq_one_letter_code
_entity_poly.pdbx_strand_id
1 'polypeptide(L)'
;MRFMVIVKGCEGKSVPSDELRTAMKHFNDELTKAGVLVALEGLYSSEQGARVKFNGKDRIVTDGPFTETKEAVGGFWLWKCPSKEAAIAWLKKAPFDGVEVELRQVFDPDDYAARFTPELQQNEERLWRGI
;
A
#
# COMPACT_ATOMS: atom_id res chain seq x y z
N MET A 1 -13.74 5.98 4.81
CA MET A 1 -13.23 4.92 3.94
C MET A 1 -11.71 4.94 3.99
N ARG A 2 -11.09 3.79 3.94
CA ARG A 2 -9.63 3.71 3.91
C ARG A 2 -9.17 3.20 2.55
N PHE A 3 -8.04 3.70 2.09
CA PHE A 3 -7.46 3.35 0.80
C PHE A 3 -5.98 3.02 0.97
N MET A 4 -5.53 1.96 0.32
CA MET A 4 -4.11 1.69 0.18
C MET A 4 -3.63 2.30 -1.12
N VAL A 5 -2.56 3.07 -1.04
CA VAL A 5 -1.94 3.75 -2.18
C VAL A 5 -0.62 3.05 -2.43
N ILE A 6 -0.53 2.34 -3.54
CA ILE A 6 0.57 1.41 -3.84
C ILE A 6 1.48 2.03 -4.91
N VAL A 7 2.71 2.32 -4.55
CA VAL A 7 3.69 2.90 -5.46
C VAL A 7 4.43 1.79 -6.19
N LYS A 8 4.31 1.77 -7.51
CA LYS A 8 4.88 0.73 -8.37
C LYS A 8 6.04 1.24 -9.20
N GLY A 9 6.91 0.34 -9.61
CA GLY A 9 7.97 0.63 -10.54
C GLY A 9 9.18 1.38 -9.96
N CYS A 10 9.22 1.54 -8.65
CA CYS A 10 10.29 2.27 -7.96
C CYS A 10 11.30 1.35 -7.28
N GLU A 11 11.37 0.09 -7.66
CA GLU A 11 12.19 -0.87 -6.94
C GLU A 11 13.68 -0.56 -7.04
N GLY A 12 14.24 -0.02 -5.95
CA GLY A 12 15.67 -0.04 -5.63
C GLY A 12 16.65 0.60 -6.62
N LYS A 13 16.19 1.34 -7.61
CA LYS A 13 17.06 1.72 -8.72
C LYS A 13 17.83 3.02 -8.55
N SER A 14 17.38 3.91 -7.68
CA SER A 14 18.08 5.17 -7.43
C SER A 14 17.64 5.77 -6.11
N VAL A 15 18.57 6.46 -5.47
CA VAL A 15 18.27 7.28 -4.29
C VAL A 15 17.48 8.50 -4.81
N PRO A 16 16.30 8.80 -4.23
CA PRO A 16 15.57 10.00 -4.63
C PRO A 16 16.41 11.26 -4.45
N SER A 17 16.23 12.24 -5.33
CA SER A 17 16.90 13.53 -5.18
C SER A 17 16.45 14.22 -3.90
N ASP A 18 17.25 15.17 -3.42
CA ASP A 18 16.89 15.96 -2.24
C ASP A 18 15.63 16.78 -2.49
N GLU A 19 15.44 17.24 -3.72
CA GLU A 19 14.23 17.97 -4.13
C GLU A 19 12.98 17.09 -4.01
N LEU A 20 13.08 15.85 -4.48
CA LEU A 20 11.95 14.90 -4.38
C LEU A 20 11.66 14.55 -2.94
N ARG A 21 12.69 14.32 -2.12
CA ARG A 21 12.52 14.04 -0.69
C ARG A 21 11.83 15.18 0.03
N THR A 22 12.24 16.42 -0.26
CA THR A 22 11.65 17.61 0.33
C THR A 22 10.18 17.76 -0.10
N ALA A 23 9.91 17.58 -1.38
CA ALA A 23 8.54 17.66 -1.90
C ALA A 23 7.66 16.56 -1.29
N MET A 24 8.18 15.36 -1.13
CA MET A 24 7.46 14.24 -0.52
C MET A 24 7.17 14.51 0.95
N LYS A 25 8.12 15.08 1.68
CA LYS A 25 7.91 15.47 3.06
C LYS A 25 6.79 16.50 3.19
N HIS A 26 6.77 17.50 2.33
CA HIS A 26 5.70 18.51 2.31
C HIS A 26 4.35 17.87 2.04
N PHE A 27 4.29 16.95 1.09
CA PHE A 27 3.07 16.24 0.76
C PHE A 27 2.57 15.42 1.95
N ASN A 28 3.45 14.68 2.60
CA ASN A 28 3.12 13.89 3.79
C ASN A 28 2.65 14.77 4.95
N ASP A 29 3.26 15.95 5.12
CA ASP A 29 2.83 16.91 6.15
C ASP A 29 1.41 17.43 5.87
N GLU A 30 1.09 17.70 4.61
CA GLU A 30 -0.27 18.11 4.22
C GLU A 30 -1.29 17.00 4.49
N LEU A 31 -0.95 15.76 4.15
CA LEU A 31 -1.81 14.61 4.43
C LEU A 31 -2.06 14.44 5.93
N THR A 32 -1.03 14.63 6.72
CA THR A 32 -1.11 14.54 8.18
C THR A 32 -2.01 15.64 8.75
N LYS A 33 -1.82 16.87 8.31
CA LYS A 33 -2.62 18.00 8.76
C LYS A 33 -4.09 17.85 8.40
N ALA A 34 -4.39 17.26 7.26
CA ALA A 34 -5.76 17.03 6.81
C ALA A 34 -6.41 15.79 7.46
N GLY A 35 -5.67 15.03 8.26
CA GLY A 35 -6.17 13.81 8.88
C GLY A 35 -6.35 12.65 7.91
N VAL A 36 -5.68 12.71 6.77
CA VAL A 36 -5.77 11.70 5.70
C VAL A 36 -4.78 10.55 5.93
N LEU A 37 -3.58 10.86 6.42
CA LEU A 37 -2.51 9.88 6.58
C LEU A 37 -2.76 8.96 7.76
N VAL A 38 -2.87 7.65 7.50
CA VAL A 38 -2.98 6.62 8.54
C VAL A 38 -1.65 5.90 8.72
N ALA A 39 -1.00 5.51 7.61
CA ALA A 39 0.28 4.83 7.64
C ALA A 39 1.07 5.11 6.36
N LEU A 40 2.38 5.02 6.46
CA LEU A 40 3.31 5.21 5.35
C LEU A 40 4.50 4.29 5.58
N GLU A 41 4.80 3.45 4.60
CA GLU A 41 5.96 2.55 4.67
C GLU A 41 6.66 2.46 3.31
N GLY A 42 7.98 2.55 3.34
CA GLY A 42 8.82 2.21 2.21
C GLY A 42 9.28 0.75 2.32
N LEU A 43 9.49 0.12 1.19
CA LEU A 43 9.94 -1.26 1.14
C LEU A 43 11.37 -1.35 0.61
N TYR A 44 12.14 -2.29 1.14
CA TYR A 44 13.40 -2.67 0.50
C TYR A 44 13.11 -3.29 -0.86
N SER A 45 14.12 -3.34 -1.73
CA SER A 45 13.98 -3.99 -3.03
C SER A 45 13.68 -5.48 -2.87
N SER A 46 13.13 -6.10 -3.91
CA SER A 46 12.80 -7.51 -3.90
C SER A 46 14.04 -8.42 -3.73
N GLU A 47 15.25 -7.90 -3.92
CA GLU A 47 16.48 -8.64 -3.62
C GLU A 47 16.51 -9.15 -2.18
N GLN A 48 15.89 -8.44 -1.26
CA GLN A 48 15.82 -8.79 0.15
C GLN A 48 14.52 -9.46 0.53
N GLY A 49 13.67 -9.74 -0.45
CA GLY A 49 12.39 -10.37 -0.27
C GLY A 49 12.37 -11.83 -0.68
N ALA A 50 11.21 -12.44 -0.50
CA ALA A 50 10.96 -13.80 -0.93
C ALA A 50 9.49 -13.94 -1.33
N ARG A 51 9.23 -14.91 -2.20
CA ARG A 51 7.87 -15.34 -2.53
C ARG A 51 7.69 -16.76 -2.05
N VAL A 52 6.52 -17.07 -1.53
CA VAL A 52 6.15 -18.44 -1.15
C VAL A 52 4.95 -18.83 -1.99
N LYS A 53 5.12 -19.89 -2.77
CA LYS A 53 4.04 -20.43 -3.59
C LYS A 53 3.40 -21.61 -2.87
N PHE A 54 2.09 -21.54 -2.74
CA PHE A 54 1.29 -22.58 -2.09
C PHE A 54 0.69 -23.47 -3.16
N ASN A 55 1.06 -24.75 -3.15
CA ASN A 55 0.57 -25.72 -4.11
C ASN A 55 0.20 -27.01 -3.35
N GLY A 56 -1.09 -27.14 -3.00
CA GLY A 56 -1.53 -28.22 -2.12
C GLY A 56 -0.84 -28.13 -0.77
N LYS A 57 -0.08 -29.15 -0.41
CA LYS A 57 0.74 -29.17 0.82
C LYS A 57 2.12 -28.57 0.62
N ASP A 58 2.51 -28.33 -0.61
CA ASP A 58 3.85 -27.82 -0.94
C ASP A 58 3.94 -26.31 -0.68
N ARG A 59 5.11 -25.90 -0.20
CA ARG A 59 5.44 -24.50 0.04
C ARG A 59 6.77 -24.22 -0.64
N ILE A 60 6.72 -23.53 -1.77
CA ILE A 60 7.91 -23.27 -2.58
C ILE A 60 8.37 -21.86 -2.31
N VAL A 61 9.57 -21.70 -1.76
CA VAL A 61 10.17 -20.40 -1.46
C VAL A 61 11.08 -19.99 -2.60
N THR A 62 10.89 -18.79 -3.11
CA THR A 62 11.76 -18.20 -4.14
C THR A 62 12.31 -16.88 -3.60
N ASP A 63 13.63 -16.77 -3.49
CA ASP A 63 14.28 -15.54 -3.09
C ASP A 63 14.27 -14.54 -4.24
N GLY A 64 14.22 -13.23 -3.90
CA GLY A 64 14.38 -12.20 -4.90
C GLY A 64 15.79 -12.13 -5.46
N PRO A 65 16.05 -11.30 -6.48
CA PRO A 65 15.09 -10.37 -7.07
C PRO A 65 14.08 -11.04 -8.01
N PHE A 66 12.96 -10.35 -8.22
CA PHE A 66 11.91 -10.80 -9.15
C PHE A 66 12.01 -9.99 -10.44
N THR A 67 11.65 -10.60 -11.58
CA THR A 67 11.88 -10.04 -12.90
C THR A 67 10.91 -8.94 -13.34
N GLU A 68 9.75 -8.85 -12.70
CA GLU A 68 8.69 -7.92 -13.09
C GLU A 68 8.84 -6.58 -12.39
N THR A 69 9.81 -5.77 -12.83
CA THR A 69 10.14 -4.50 -12.16
C THR A 69 9.04 -3.45 -12.22
N LYS A 70 8.21 -3.46 -13.27
CA LYS A 70 7.12 -2.49 -13.42
C LYS A 70 6.01 -2.68 -12.39
N GLU A 71 5.82 -3.90 -11.90
CA GLU A 71 4.82 -4.25 -10.92
C GLU A 71 5.40 -4.33 -9.50
N ALA A 72 6.70 -4.11 -9.35
CA ALA A 72 7.34 -4.14 -8.05
C ALA A 72 6.86 -2.98 -7.18
N VAL A 73 6.46 -3.29 -5.96
CA VAL A 73 5.95 -2.31 -5.01
C VAL A 73 7.13 -1.69 -4.26
N GLY A 74 7.31 -0.37 -4.39
CA GLY A 74 8.38 0.35 -3.69
C GLY A 74 7.95 0.89 -2.33
N GLY A 75 6.66 0.99 -2.09
CA GLY A 75 6.12 1.49 -0.83
C GLY A 75 4.62 1.66 -0.92
N PHE A 76 4.03 2.05 0.18
CA PHE A 76 2.59 2.28 0.21
C PHE A 76 2.21 3.30 1.27
N TRP A 77 1.05 3.93 1.05
CA TRP A 77 0.35 4.69 2.09
C TRP A 77 -0.95 3.99 2.43
N LEU A 78 -1.42 4.23 3.63
CA LEU A 78 -2.80 3.98 4.01
C LEU A 78 -3.44 5.32 4.32
N TRP A 79 -4.49 5.68 3.58
CA TRP A 79 -5.18 6.95 3.71
C TRP A 79 -6.62 6.76 4.16
N LYS A 80 -7.12 7.73 4.91
CA LYS A 80 -8.53 7.82 5.27
C LYS A 80 -9.14 8.99 4.51
N CYS A 81 -10.09 8.71 3.63
CA CYS A 81 -10.77 9.70 2.81
C CYS A 81 -12.27 9.41 2.78
N PRO A 82 -13.11 10.45 2.58
CA PRO A 82 -14.56 10.24 2.52
C PRO A 82 -15.03 9.52 1.26
N SER A 83 -14.23 9.52 0.19
CA SER A 83 -14.61 8.90 -1.08
C SER A 83 -13.37 8.56 -1.90
N LYS A 84 -13.54 7.70 -2.91
CA LYS A 84 -12.50 7.40 -3.90
C LYS A 84 -12.06 8.65 -4.64
N GLU A 85 -13.01 9.51 -4.99
CA GLU A 85 -12.74 10.75 -5.71
C GLU A 85 -11.87 11.70 -4.88
N ALA A 86 -12.13 11.78 -3.57
CA ALA A 86 -11.30 12.57 -2.66
C ALA A 86 -9.88 12.01 -2.58
N ALA A 87 -9.74 10.69 -2.52
CA ALA A 87 -8.43 10.03 -2.52
C ALA A 87 -7.66 10.29 -3.83
N ILE A 88 -8.34 10.21 -4.96
CA ILE A 88 -7.73 10.51 -6.27
C ILE A 88 -7.27 11.97 -6.33
N ALA A 89 -8.08 12.89 -5.82
CA ALA A 89 -7.71 14.31 -5.79
C ALA A 89 -6.44 14.54 -4.97
N TRP A 90 -6.31 13.87 -3.83
CA TRP A 90 -5.09 13.91 -3.03
C TRP A 90 -3.90 13.31 -3.79
N LEU A 91 -4.10 12.16 -4.42
CA LEU A 91 -3.02 11.47 -5.13
C LEU A 91 -2.47 12.29 -6.29
N LYS A 92 -3.32 13.04 -6.99
CA LYS A 92 -2.89 13.92 -8.07
C LYS A 92 -1.93 15.01 -7.62
N LYS A 93 -1.90 15.35 -6.35
CA LYS A 93 -0.98 16.35 -5.78
C LYS A 93 0.37 15.76 -5.40
N ALA A 94 0.51 14.45 -5.41
CA ALA A 94 1.74 13.79 -5.02
C ALA A 94 2.87 14.15 -6.01
N PRO A 95 4.11 14.35 -5.53
CA PRO A 95 5.23 14.78 -6.36
C PRO A 95 5.90 13.62 -7.11
N PHE A 96 5.13 12.75 -7.72
CA PHE A 96 5.65 11.65 -8.52
C PHE A 96 5.82 12.05 -9.98
N ASP A 97 6.79 11.42 -10.64
CA ASP A 97 6.99 11.52 -12.07
C ASP A 97 7.54 10.19 -12.58
N GLY A 98 7.03 9.74 -13.71
CA GLY A 98 7.49 8.53 -14.36
C GLY A 98 7.13 7.22 -13.68
N VAL A 99 6.21 7.25 -12.71
CA VAL A 99 5.76 6.05 -12.00
C VAL A 99 4.24 5.94 -12.06
N GLU A 100 3.75 4.73 -11.87
CA GLU A 100 2.33 4.46 -11.76
C GLU A 100 2.01 4.15 -10.30
N VAL A 101 0.92 4.72 -9.82
CA VAL A 101 0.47 4.54 -8.44
C VAL A 101 -0.95 3.99 -8.47
N GLU A 102 -1.16 2.90 -7.78
CA GLU A 102 -2.46 2.24 -7.71
C GLU A 102 -3.18 2.57 -6.41
N LEU A 103 -4.46 2.88 -6.53
CA LEU A 103 -5.32 3.17 -5.38
C LEU A 103 -6.32 2.03 -5.20
N ARG A 104 -6.36 1.43 -4.02
CA ARG A 104 -7.27 0.32 -3.70
C ARG A 104 -8.01 0.60 -2.40
N GLN A 105 -9.32 0.47 -2.40
CA GLN A 105 -10.08 0.59 -1.17
C GLN A 105 -9.82 -0.61 -0.27
N VAL A 106 -9.61 -0.34 1.02
CA VAL A 106 -9.41 -1.37 2.03
C VAL A 106 -10.76 -1.75 2.61
N PHE A 107 -10.98 -3.05 2.80
CA PHE A 107 -12.18 -3.53 3.46
C PHE A 107 -12.25 -3.01 4.90
N ASP A 108 -13.42 -2.53 5.29
CA ASP A 108 -13.75 -2.23 6.67
C ASP A 108 -14.56 -3.42 7.25
N PRO A 109 -14.61 -3.57 8.58
CA PRO A 109 -15.36 -4.68 9.18
C PRO A 109 -16.81 -4.77 8.70
N ASP A 110 -17.47 -3.64 8.45
CA ASP A 110 -18.84 -3.60 7.96
C ASP A 110 -19.00 -4.21 6.55
N ASP A 111 -17.95 -4.19 5.75
CA ASP A 111 -17.98 -4.77 4.40
C ASP A 111 -18.11 -6.28 4.41
N TYR A 112 -17.71 -6.91 5.52
CA TYR A 112 -17.80 -8.35 5.69
C TYR A 112 -19.19 -8.80 6.20
N ALA A 113 -19.97 -7.89 6.76
CA ALA A 113 -21.26 -8.20 7.40
C ALA A 113 -22.22 -8.91 6.46
N ALA A 114 -22.20 -8.60 5.17
CA ALA A 114 -23.06 -9.20 4.15
C ALA A 114 -22.50 -10.49 3.54
N ARG A 115 -21.22 -10.82 3.80
CA ARG A 115 -20.51 -11.92 3.14
C ARG A 115 -20.20 -13.08 4.06
N PHE A 116 -20.09 -12.82 5.35
CA PHE A 116 -19.68 -13.81 6.33
C PHE A 116 -20.72 -13.99 7.41
N THR A 117 -20.78 -15.21 7.99
CA THR A 117 -21.58 -15.43 9.20
C THR A 117 -21.02 -14.56 10.32
N PRO A 118 -21.83 -14.22 11.35
CA PRO A 118 -21.35 -13.41 12.47
C PRO A 118 -20.09 -13.97 13.13
N GLU A 119 -19.96 -15.29 13.19
CA GLU A 119 -18.78 -15.95 13.75
C GLU A 119 -17.52 -15.72 12.90
N LEU A 120 -17.63 -15.90 11.57
CA LEU A 120 -16.54 -15.66 10.65
C LEU A 120 -16.14 -14.17 10.64
N GLN A 121 -17.12 -13.29 10.71
CA GLN A 121 -16.88 -11.86 10.78
C GLN A 121 -16.07 -11.49 12.03
N GLN A 122 -16.40 -12.05 13.19
CA GLN A 122 -15.66 -11.82 14.42
C GLN A 122 -14.22 -12.30 14.31
N ASN A 123 -13.99 -13.43 13.69
CA ASN A 123 -12.65 -13.97 13.46
C ASN A 123 -11.83 -13.05 12.58
N GLU A 124 -12.41 -12.56 11.49
CA GLU A 124 -11.76 -11.61 10.59
C GLU A 124 -11.42 -10.31 11.31
N GLU A 125 -12.37 -9.74 12.04
CA GLU A 125 -12.14 -8.52 12.82
C GLU A 125 -11.01 -8.69 13.83
N ARG A 126 -10.94 -9.85 14.46
CA ARG A 126 -9.89 -10.16 15.43
C ARG A 126 -8.52 -10.20 14.76
N LEU A 127 -8.42 -10.82 13.59
CA LEU A 127 -7.19 -10.86 12.81
C LEU A 127 -6.72 -9.47 12.40
N TRP A 128 -7.67 -8.65 11.93
CA TRP A 128 -7.35 -7.29 11.49
C TRP A 128 -6.88 -6.40 12.64
N ARG A 129 -7.45 -6.56 13.83
CA ARG A 129 -7.05 -5.79 15.01
C ARG A 129 -5.69 -6.22 15.56
N GLY A 130 -5.27 -7.44 15.28
CA GLY A 130 -3.96 -7.96 15.69
C GLY A 130 -2.81 -7.50 14.82
N ILE A 131 -3.12 -6.85 13.70
CA ILE A 131 -2.14 -6.27 12.78
C ILE A 131 -1.93 -4.80 13.13
#